data_ce2466a05b5a172bf4f94fc5171720ef
#
_entry.id   ce2466a05b5a172bf4f94fc5171720ef
#
_cell.length_a   1.000
_cell.length_b   1.000
_cell.length_c   1.000
_cell.angle_alpha   90.00
_cell.angle_beta   90.00
_cell.angle_gamma   90.00
#
_symmetry.space_group_name_H-M   'P 1'
#
loop_
_entity.id
_entity.type
_entity.pdbx_description
1 polymer ?
#
loop_
_entity_poly.entity_id
_entity_poly.type
_entity_poly.pdbx_seq_one_letter_code
_entity_poly.pdbx_strand_id
1 'polypeptide(L)'
;DRDIAPELNNLSASNAALDKVVARLKEKQAETGVQLLWGTACLFAHPRYSQGAATSPDASVYAYAAAQVKKALEVTKELDGLGYTFWGGREGYATLLNTNMKRELDHLAAFMHMAVDHAKSIGFDGPFYIEPKPREPSTHQYDSDSAACLNFLREYGLMDHFKLNIETNHATLAGHTVEHDLTVAANANALGSIDANTGDTLIGWDTDQFPTDIYMTTQIMLVVLEMGGFTTGGLNFDAKRRRESHEPIDLMHA
;
A
#
# COMPACT_ATOMS: atom_id res chain seq x y z
N ASP A 1 -9.05 5.73 3.01
CA ASP A 1 -9.94 6.90 3.16
C ASP A 1 -11.43 6.56 3.06
N ARG A 2 -11.89 5.87 2.02
CA ARG A 2 -13.32 5.59 1.80
C ARG A 2 -13.85 4.38 2.57
N ASP A 3 -13.02 3.59 3.12
CA ASP A 3 -13.30 2.48 4.05
C ASP A 3 -13.53 2.97 5.50
N ILE A 4 -13.01 4.14 5.87
CA ILE A 4 -13.22 4.74 7.20
C ILE A 4 -14.23 5.90 7.19
N ALA A 5 -14.53 6.48 6.01
CA ALA A 5 -15.51 7.54 5.86
C ALA A 5 -16.34 7.33 4.58
N PRO A 6 -17.67 7.55 4.60
CA PRO A 6 -18.52 7.25 3.46
C PRO A 6 -18.22 8.16 2.28
N GLU A 7 -18.31 7.61 1.07
CA GLU A 7 -18.44 8.40 -0.15
C GLU A 7 -19.88 8.94 -0.25
N LEU A 8 -19.99 10.25 -0.40
CA LEU A 8 -21.27 10.96 -0.49
C LEU A 8 -21.48 11.52 -1.90
N ASN A 9 -22.56 12.27 -2.10
CA ASN A 9 -23.02 12.75 -3.41
C ASN A 9 -22.01 13.64 -4.17
N ASN A 10 -21.01 14.18 -3.51
CA ASN A 10 -19.95 14.98 -4.12
C ASN A 10 -18.67 14.92 -3.29
N LEU A 11 -17.57 15.30 -3.91
CA LEU A 11 -16.24 15.24 -3.31
C LEU A 11 -16.14 16.08 -2.02
N SER A 12 -16.72 17.27 -2.00
CA SER A 12 -16.68 18.15 -0.82
C SER A 12 -17.38 17.52 0.38
N ALA A 13 -18.55 16.96 0.19
CA ALA A 13 -19.29 16.28 1.26
C ALA A 13 -18.55 15.02 1.75
N SER A 14 -17.96 14.25 0.84
CA SER A 14 -17.14 13.08 1.16
C SER A 14 -15.88 13.47 1.97
N ASN A 15 -15.21 14.55 1.58
CA ASN A 15 -14.05 15.05 2.32
C ASN A 15 -14.45 15.55 3.70
N ALA A 16 -15.57 16.27 3.85
CA ALA A 16 -16.09 16.71 5.14
C ALA A 16 -16.47 15.53 6.06
N ALA A 17 -16.91 14.41 5.51
CA ALA A 17 -17.13 13.18 6.28
C ALA A 17 -15.80 12.59 6.79
N LEU A 18 -14.78 12.57 5.94
CA LEU A 18 -13.42 12.13 6.30
C LEU A 18 -12.80 13.05 7.36
N ASP A 19 -12.94 14.38 7.24
CA ASP A 19 -12.40 15.34 8.20
C ASP A 19 -12.92 15.11 9.63
N LYS A 20 -14.17 14.65 9.79
CA LYS A 20 -14.71 14.26 11.12
C LYS A 20 -14.00 13.05 11.71
N VAL A 21 -13.65 12.06 10.87
CA VAL A 21 -12.88 10.89 11.31
C VAL A 21 -11.46 11.30 11.66
N VAL A 22 -10.84 12.17 10.86
CA VAL A 22 -9.49 12.69 11.11
C VAL A 22 -9.42 13.42 12.46
N ALA A 23 -10.41 14.27 12.76
CA ALA A 23 -10.50 14.93 14.05
C ALA A 23 -10.53 13.91 15.21
N ARG A 24 -11.29 12.83 15.04
CA ARG A 24 -11.35 11.76 16.06
C ARG A 24 -10.03 10.99 16.18
N LEU A 25 -9.34 10.74 15.07
CA LEU A 25 -8.01 10.09 15.08
C LEU A 25 -6.99 10.98 15.83
N LYS A 26 -6.98 12.28 15.60
CA LYS A 26 -6.14 13.23 16.36
C LYS A 26 -6.36 13.16 17.86
N GLU A 27 -7.63 13.14 18.30
CA GLU A 27 -7.96 12.96 19.71
C GLU A 27 -7.35 11.66 20.24
N LYS A 28 -7.49 10.57 19.51
CA LYS A 28 -6.94 9.26 19.91
C LYS A 28 -5.42 9.23 19.93
N GLN A 29 -4.76 9.85 18.97
CA GLN A 29 -3.30 10.00 18.99
C GLN A 29 -2.86 10.76 20.27
N ALA A 30 -3.53 11.86 20.61
CA ALA A 30 -3.23 12.63 21.81
C ALA A 30 -3.49 11.84 23.11
N GLU A 31 -4.54 11.01 23.15
CA GLU A 31 -4.88 10.18 24.32
C GLU A 31 -3.91 9.00 24.52
N THR A 32 -3.41 8.41 23.45
CA THR A 32 -2.72 7.11 23.50
C THR A 32 -1.23 7.18 23.16
N GLY A 33 -0.78 8.23 22.49
CA GLY A 33 0.58 8.33 21.95
C GLY A 33 0.83 7.47 20.71
N VAL A 34 -0.19 6.79 20.16
CA VAL A 34 -0.08 6.00 18.92
C VAL A 34 0.13 6.94 17.74
N GLN A 35 1.15 6.64 16.92
CA GLN A 35 1.47 7.41 15.71
C GLN A 35 0.95 6.71 14.46
N LEU A 36 0.63 7.49 13.43
CA LEU A 36 0.31 6.96 12.11
C LEU A 36 1.61 6.54 11.39
N LEU A 37 1.74 5.25 11.06
CA LEU A 37 2.90 4.76 10.33
C LEU A 37 2.89 5.27 8.88
N TRP A 38 1.78 5.05 8.16
CA TRP A 38 1.58 5.57 6.81
C TRP A 38 0.09 5.72 6.49
N GLY A 39 -0.21 6.63 5.58
CA GLY A 39 -1.55 6.81 5.02
C GLY A 39 -1.68 6.12 3.66
N THR A 40 -2.92 5.92 3.23
CA THR A 40 -3.24 5.35 1.91
C THR A 40 -4.62 5.80 1.44
N ALA A 41 -4.89 5.67 0.15
CA ALA A 41 -6.19 5.87 -0.46
C ALA A 41 -6.73 4.54 -1.01
N CYS A 42 -8.00 4.24 -0.73
CA CYS A 42 -8.67 3.05 -1.28
C CYS A 42 -9.04 3.30 -2.76
N LEU A 43 -8.17 2.87 -3.68
CA LEU A 43 -8.33 3.03 -5.13
C LEU A 43 -8.73 1.73 -5.84
N PHE A 44 -9.36 0.81 -5.13
CA PHE A 44 -9.65 -0.54 -5.65
C PHE A 44 -11.06 -1.04 -5.32
N ALA A 45 -11.66 -0.65 -4.20
CA ALA A 45 -12.92 -1.22 -3.73
C ALA A 45 -14.13 -0.74 -4.54
N HIS A 46 -14.19 0.55 -4.92
CA HIS A 46 -15.33 1.07 -5.65
C HIS A 46 -15.36 0.56 -7.11
N PRO A 47 -16.53 0.20 -7.66
CA PRO A 47 -16.66 -0.32 -9.04
C PRO A 47 -16.06 0.57 -10.14
N ARG A 48 -15.92 1.89 -9.91
CA ARG A 48 -15.27 2.79 -10.87
C ARG A 48 -13.83 2.38 -11.18
N TYR A 49 -13.15 1.72 -10.24
CA TYR A 49 -11.76 1.27 -10.37
C TYR A 49 -11.62 -0.13 -10.96
N SER A 50 -12.69 -0.73 -11.46
CA SER A 50 -12.65 -2.09 -12.03
C SER A 50 -11.65 -2.25 -13.18
N GLN A 51 -11.25 -1.16 -13.83
CA GLN A 51 -10.26 -1.12 -14.90
C GLN A 51 -9.06 -0.24 -14.55
N GLY A 52 -8.64 -0.27 -13.30
CA GLY A 52 -7.57 0.57 -12.77
C GLY A 52 -8.06 1.92 -12.26
N ALA A 53 -7.25 2.54 -11.44
CA ALA A 53 -7.40 3.92 -10.97
C ALA A 53 -6.36 4.81 -11.67
N ALA A 54 -5.10 4.66 -11.33
CA ALA A 54 -3.98 5.37 -11.96
C ALA A 54 -3.69 4.89 -13.38
N THR A 55 -4.03 3.64 -13.71
CA THR A 55 -3.89 3.05 -15.06
C THR A 55 -5.16 3.17 -15.90
N SER A 56 -6.25 3.69 -15.33
CA SER A 56 -7.54 3.77 -16.00
C SER A 56 -7.45 4.48 -17.37
N PRO A 57 -8.12 3.94 -18.41
CA PRO A 57 -8.27 4.64 -19.69
C PRO A 57 -9.28 5.80 -19.63
N ASP A 58 -10.09 5.87 -18.56
CA ASP A 58 -11.08 6.93 -18.36
C ASP A 58 -10.46 8.08 -17.56
N ALA A 59 -10.33 9.24 -18.21
CA ALA A 59 -9.76 10.43 -17.61
C ALA A 59 -10.53 10.93 -16.37
N SER A 60 -11.84 10.68 -16.29
CA SER A 60 -12.65 11.07 -15.12
C SER A 60 -12.35 10.18 -13.91
N VAL A 61 -12.13 8.89 -14.13
CA VAL A 61 -11.70 7.94 -13.09
C VAL A 61 -10.30 8.28 -12.59
N TYR A 62 -9.37 8.52 -13.51
CA TYR A 62 -8.00 8.96 -13.17
C TYR A 62 -8.02 10.24 -12.34
N ALA A 63 -8.77 11.27 -12.76
CA ALA A 63 -8.86 12.54 -12.04
C ALA A 63 -9.50 12.38 -10.65
N TYR A 64 -10.50 11.51 -10.51
CA TYR A 64 -11.12 11.24 -9.22
C TYR A 64 -10.15 10.51 -8.28
N ALA A 65 -9.42 9.51 -8.77
CA ALA A 65 -8.37 8.81 -8.03
C ALA A 65 -7.28 9.79 -7.56
N ALA A 66 -6.84 10.69 -8.44
CA ALA A 66 -5.88 11.75 -8.11
C ALA A 66 -6.39 12.66 -6.97
N ALA A 67 -7.66 13.04 -7.02
CA ALA A 67 -8.27 13.85 -5.95
C ALA A 67 -8.34 13.10 -4.61
N GLN A 68 -8.58 11.77 -4.62
CA GLN A 68 -8.52 10.95 -3.41
C GLN A 68 -7.10 10.88 -2.82
N VAL A 69 -6.09 10.62 -3.65
CA VAL A 69 -4.68 10.58 -3.20
C VAL A 69 -4.25 11.92 -2.62
N LYS A 70 -4.59 13.02 -3.27
CA LYS A 70 -4.30 14.36 -2.74
C LYS A 70 -4.89 14.55 -1.34
N LYS A 71 -6.17 14.24 -1.17
CA LYS A 71 -6.82 14.34 0.15
C LYS A 71 -6.21 13.39 1.18
N ALA A 72 -5.88 12.16 0.80
CA ALA A 72 -5.24 11.21 1.69
C ALA A 72 -3.83 11.66 2.13
N LEU A 73 -3.05 12.28 1.24
CA LEU A 73 -1.77 12.90 1.57
C LEU A 73 -1.91 14.06 2.55
N GLU A 74 -2.90 14.94 2.33
CA GLU A 74 -3.22 16.03 3.26
C GLU A 74 -3.57 15.50 4.65
N VAL A 75 -4.40 14.45 4.73
CA VAL A 75 -4.76 13.77 5.98
C VAL A 75 -3.56 13.09 6.63
N THR A 76 -2.73 12.41 5.84
CA THR A 76 -1.50 11.78 6.35
C THR A 76 -0.60 12.80 7.02
N LYS A 77 -0.38 13.94 6.36
CA LYS A 77 0.39 15.05 6.95
C LYS A 77 -0.29 15.61 8.20
N GLU A 78 -1.61 15.81 8.17
CA GLU A 78 -2.38 16.34 9.30
C GLU A 78 -2.32 15.44 10.54
N LEU A 79 -2.14 14.13 10.37
CA LEU A 79 -1.99 13.12 11.41
C LEU A 79 -0.53 12.81 11.75
N ASP A 80 0.42 13.61 11.27
CA ASP A 80 1.86 13.41 11.46
C ASP A 80 2.33 12.00 11.02
N GLY A 81 1.73 11.46 9.92
CA GLY A 81 2.07 10.18 9.36
C GLY A 81 3.50 10.14 8.83
N LEU A 82 4.21 9.03 9.07
CA LEU A 82 5.62 8.89 8.72
C LEU A 82 5.84 8.61 7.24
N GLY A 83 4.87 8.05 6.52
CA GLY A 83 4.95 7.73 5.10
C GLY A 83 3.59 7.64 4.42
N TYR A 84 3.60 7.27 3.14
CA TYR A 84 2.38 7.06 2.35
C TYR A 84 2.54 5.81 1.48
N THR A 85 1.59 4.89 1.54
CA THR A 85 1.63 3.63 0.79
C THR A 85 0.66 3.64 -0.39
N PHE A 86 1.16 3.19 -1.54
CA PHE A 86 0.36 2.83 -2.70
C PHE A 86 0.24 1.31 -2.77
N TRP A 87 -0.97 0.80 -2.68
CA TRP A 87 -1.31 -0.56 -3.03
C TRP A 87 -2.12 -0.57 -4.33
N GLY A 88 -1.57 -1.24 -5.35
CA GLY A 88 -2.04 -1.19 -6.72
C GLY A 88 -3.05 -2.27 -7.09
N GLY A 89 -3.98 -2.65 -6.21
CA GLY A 89 -4.85 -3.81 -6.38
C GLY A 89 -5.66 -3.88 -7.69
N ARG A 90 -5.92 -2.75 -8.34
CA ARG A 90 -6.58 -2.69 -9.67
C ARG A 90 -5.64 -2.23 -10.77
N GLU A 91 -4.38 -1.93 -10.46
CA GLU A 91 -3.37 -1.52 -11.43
C GLU A 91 -2.75 -2.75 -12.09
N GLY A 92 -3.41 -3.25 -13.13
CA GLY A 92 -3.03 -4.48 -13.81
C GLY A 92 -4.04 -4.87 -14.88
N TYR A 93 -4.00 -6.12 -15.30
CA TYR A 93 -4.83 -6.61 -16.40
C TYR A 93 -5.31 -8.06 -16.17
N ALA A 94 -6.38 -8.43 -16.85
CA ALA A 94 -6.83 -9.83 -16.94
C ALA A 94 -6.33 -10.52 -18.23
N THR A 95 -6.15 -9.77 -19.32
CA THR A 95 -5.64 -10.27 -20.60
C THR A 95 -4.92 -9.16 -21.35
N LEU A 96 -3.89 -9.53 -22.11
CA LEU A 96 -3.15 -8.60 -22.97
C LEU A 96 -3.86 -8.28 -24.29
N LEU A 97 -4.98 -8.95 -24.61
CA LEU A 97 -5.70 -8.73 -25.87
C LEU A 97 -6.25 -7.31 -26.02
N ASN A 98 -6.63 -6.67 -24.91
CA ASN A 98 -7.21 -5.33 -24.87
C ASN A 98 -6.45 -4.38 -23.94
N THR A 99 -5.22 -4.71 -23.59
CA THR A 99 -4.39 -3.94 -22.66
C THR A 99 -3.26 -3.25 -23.42
N ASN A 100 -3.09 -1.96 -23.21
CA ASN A 100 -1.92 -1.22 -23.64
C ASN A 100 -1.01 -0.99 -22.43
N MET A 101 -0.21 -1.99 -22.09
CA MET A 101 0.65 -2.01 -20.92
C MET A 101 1.57 -0.78 -20.84
N LYS A 102 2.18 -0.38 -21.97
CA LYS A 102 3.08 0.81 -21.98
C LYS A 102 2.35 2.08 -21.57
N ARG A 103 1.17 2.32 -22.13
CA ARG A 103 0.36 3.49 -21.80
C ARG A 103 -0.08 3.45 -20.34
N GLU A 104 -0.47 2.30 -19.83
CA GLU A 104 -0.94 2.14 -18.45
C GLU A 104 0.20 2.39 -17.46
N LEU A 105 1.39 1.89 -17.72
CA LEU A 105 2.58 2.17 -16.92
C LEU A 105 2.99 3.66 -17.00
N ASP A 106 2.89 4.30 -18.17
CA ASP A 106 3.13 5.74 -18.31
C ASP A 106 2.13 6.56 -17.48
N HIS A 107 0.84 6.16 -17.47
CA HIS A 107 -0.18 6.81 -16.64
C HIS A 107 0.10 6.62 -15.15
N LEU A 108 0.46 5.41 -14.74
CA LEU A 108 0.82 5.11 -13.34
C LEU A 108 2.00 5.97 -12.89
N ALA A 109 3.04 6.07 -13.71
CA ALA A 109 4.20 6.90 -13.42
C ALA A 109 3.84 8.38 -13.30
N ALA A 110 3.05 8.92 -14.24
CA ALA A 110 2.57 10.29 -14.18
C ALA A 110 1.73 10.55 -12.91
N PHE A 111 0.91 9.59 -12.50
CA PHE A 111 0.13 9.64 -11.28
C PHE A 111 1.02 9.70 -10.02
N MET A 112 2.06 8.87 -9.96
CA MET A 112 3.00 8.86 -8.84
C MET A 112 3.84 10.16 -8.78
N HIS A 113 4.29 10.68 -9.92
CA HIS A 113 4.95 11.99 -9.96
C HIS A 113 4.03 13.12 -9.47
N MET A 114 2.76 13.12 -9.89
CA MET A 114 1.77 14.08 -9.39
C MET A 114 1.60 13.98 -7.84
N ALA A 115 1.59 12.78 -7.28
CA ALA A 115 1.51 12.59 -5.84
C ALA A 115 2.75 13.14 -5.12
N VAL A 116 3.96 12.89 -5.65
CA VAL A 116 5.23 13.46 -5.15
C VAL A 116 5.20 14.98 -5.18
N ASP A 117 4.77 15.58 -6.29
CA ASP A 117 4.69 17.04 -6.44
C ASP A 117 3.67 17.65 -5.47
N HIS A 118 2.52 16.99 -5.29
CA HIS A 118 1.54 17.44 -4.30
C HIS A 118 2.09 17.35 -2.88
N ALA A 119 2.72 16.25 -2.51
CA ALA A 119 3.35 16.08 -1.20
C ALA A 119 4.35 17.21 -0.91
N LYS A 120 5.24 17.51 -1.87
CA LYS A 120 6.17 18.64 -1.75
C LYS A 120 5.42 19.97 -1.55
N SER A 121 4.34 20.20 -2.31
CA SER A 121 3.56 21.46 -2.23
C SER A 121 2.89 21.67 -0.88
N ILE A 122 2.52 20.60 -0.19
CA ILE A 122 1.94 20.65 1.16
C ILE A 122 2.98 20.51 2.27
N GLY A 123 4.27 20.28 1.94
CA GLY A 123 5.37 20.07 2.90
C GLY A 123 5.26 18.72 3.62
N PHE A 124 4.89 17.67 2.91
CA PHE A 124 4.98 16.29 3.40
C PHE A 124 6.31 15.68 2.91
N ASP A 125 7.18 15.32 3.85
CA ASP A 125 8.55 14.86 3.59
C ASP A 125 8.73 13.34 3.82
N GLY A 126 7.66 12.62 4.16
CA GLY A 126 7.71 11.18 4.37
C GLY A 126 7.95 10.42 3.05
N PRO A 127 8.56 9.22 3.13
CA PRO A 127 8.72 8.38 1.96
C PRO A 127 7.37 7.89 1.44
N PHE A 128 7.34 7.65 0.13
CA PHE A 128 6.30 6.85 -0.49
C PHE A 128 6.69 5.38 -0.49
N TYR A 129 5.69 4.51 -0.42
CA TYR A 129 5.87 3.07 -0.54
C TYR A 129 5.02 2.54 -1.69
N ILE A 130 5.54 1.55 -2.42
CA ILE A 130 4.73 0.64 -3.22
C ILE A 130 4.65 -0.66 -2.43
N GLU A 131 3.46 -1.22 -2.36
CA GLU A 131 3.20 -2.53 -1.77
C GLU A 131 2.97 -3.54 -2.90
N PRO A 132 3.97 -4.39 -3.21
CA PRO A 132 3.86 -5.38 -4.27
C PRO A 132 2.80 -6.42 -3.99
N LYS A 133 2.05 -6.81 -5.03
CA LYS A 133 1.15 -7.96 -5.03
C LYS A 133 1.03 -8.54 -6.44
N PRO A 134 1.15 -9.86 -6.66
CA PRO A 134 1.13 -10.41 -8.00
C PRO A 134 -0.26 -10.44 -8.63
N ARG A 135 -1.31 -10.56 -7.82
CA ARG A 135 -2.71 -10.73 -8.22
C ARG A 135 -3.66 -10.41 -7.07
N GLU A 136 -4.97 -10.40 -7.35
CA GLU A 136 -6.05 -10.09 -6.43
C GLU A 136 -6.10 -8.60 -6.03
N PRO A 137 -7.14 -7.91 -6.52
CA PRO A 137 -8.26 -8.40 -7.33
C PRO A 137 -7.97 -8.50 -8.83
N SER A 138 -6.89 -7.92 -9.35
CA SER A 138 -6.49 -8.11 -10.75
C SER A 138 -5.84 -9.47 -10.96
N THR A 139 -5.96 -10.02 -12.17
CA THR A 139 -5.36 -11.31 -12.50
C THR A 139 -3.84 -11.22 -12.56
N HIS A 140 -3.31 -10.10 -13.10
CA HIS A 140 -1.89 -9.76 -13.14
C HIS A 140 -1.75 -8.30 -12.76
N GLN A 141 -1.11 -8.02 -11.63
CA GLN A 141 -0.76 -6.67 -11.23
C GLN A 141 0.60 -6.26 -11.81
N TYR A 142 0.79 -4.96 -12.07
CA TYR A 142 2.05 -4.43 -12.59
C TYR A 142 3.16 -4.45 -11.54
N ASP A 143 2.82 -4.25 -10.29
CA ASP A 143 3.67 -4.27 -9.11
C ASP A 143 3.76 -5.67 -8.49
N SER A 144 4.03 -6.69 -9.33
CA SER A 144 3.87 -8.10 -8.98
C SER A 144 4.81 -8.62 -7.89
N ASP A 145 5.99 -8.02 -7.74
CA ASP A 145 7.02 -8.36 -6.76
C ASP A 145 8.02 -7.20 -6.59
N SER A 146 8.98 -7.36 -5.70
CA SER A 146 10.02 -6.36 -5.46
C SER A 146 10.82 -6.00 -6.72
N ALA A 147 11.16 -6.97 -7.55
CA ALA A 147 11.95 -6.73 -8.76
C ALA A 147 11.17 -5.93 -9.80
N ALA A 148 9.88 -6.24 -10.00
CA ALA A 148 9.00 -5.49 -10.90
C ALA A 148 8.84 -4.03 -10.43
N CYS A 149 8.61 -3.81 -9.13
CA CYS A 149 8.53 -2.47 -8.56
C CYS A 149 9.82 -1.67 -8.74
N LEU A 150 10.98 -2.28 -8.42
CA LEU A 150 12.28 -1.62 -8.58
C LEU A 150 12.58 -1.28 -10.04
N ASN A 151 12.21 -2.16 -10.99
CA ASN A 151 12.36 -1.88 -12.41
C ASN A 151 11.51 -0.67 -12.81
N PHE A 152 10.23 -0.64 -12.41
CA PHE A 152 9.32 0.48 -12.66
C PHE A 152 9.87 1.80 -12.06
N LEU A 153 10.28 1.78 -10.80
CA LEU A 153 10.82 2.97 -10.14
C LEU A 153 12.07 3.52 -10.83
N ARG A 154 12.97 2.63 -11.31
CA ARG A 154 14.18 3.02 -12.07
C ARG A 154 13.83 3.60 -13.42
N GLU A 155 12.96 2.93 -14.17
CA GLU A 155 12.55 3.34 -15.53
C GLU A 155 11.94 4.75 -15.53
N TYR A 156 11.14 5.05 -14.51
CA TYR A 156 10.40 6.32 -14.43
C TYR A 156 11.02 7.37 -13.50
N GLY A 157 12.23 7.15 -12.98
CA GLY A 157 12.95 8.14 -12.17
C GLY A 157 12.31 8.42 -10.81
N LEU A 158 11.71 7.41 -10.17
CA LEU A 158 10.99 7.52 -8.90
C LEU A 158 11.76 6.98 -7.69
N MET A 159 12.94 6.38 -7.88
CA MET A 159 13.72 5.72 -6.81
C MET A 159 14.05 6.63 -5.63
N ASP A 160 14.23 7.93 -5.86
CA ASP A 160 14.59 8.89 -4.80
C ASP A 160 13.41 9.22 -3.86
N HIS A 161 12.18 8.85 -4.26
CA HIS A 161 10.95 9.17 -3.53
C HIS A 161 10.27 7.93 -2.96
N PHE A 162 10.51 6.76 -3.55
CA PHE A 162 9.79 5.54 -3.24
C PHE A 162 10.70 4.48 -2.62
N LYS A 163 10.12 3.76 -1.68
CA LYS A 163 10.60 2.49 -1.15
C LYS A 163 9.50 1.43 -1.33
N LEU A 164 9.73 0.23 -0.82
CA LEU A 164 8.77 -0.85 -0.85
C LEU A 164 8.26 -1.12 0.57
N ASN A 165 6.97 -1.37 0.67
CA ASN A 165 6.30 -1.96 1.82
C ASN A 165 5.99 -3.41 1.45
N ILE A 166 6.74 -4.37 2.00
CA ILE A 166 6.62 -5.76 1.59
C ILE A 166 5.64 -6.48 2.50
N GLU A 167 4.51 -6.89 1.92
CA GLU A 167 3.63 -7.83 2.59
C GLU A 167 4.13 -9.26 2.40
N THR A 168 4.32 -9.96 3.49
CA THR A 168 5.02 -11.26 3.47
C THR A 168 4.21 -12.35 2.76
N ASN A 169 2.88 -12.34 2.86
CA ASN A 169 2.03 -13.25 2.08
C ASN A 169 2.03 -12.91 0.58
N HIS A 170 2.15 -11.64 0.20
CA HIS A 170 2.24 -11.25 -1.21
C HIS A 170 3.51 -11.81 -1.88
N ALA A 171 4.65 -11.84 -1.17
CA ALA A 171 5.87 -12.45 -1.66
C ALA A 171 5.67 -13.95 -1.97
N THR A 172 5.02 -14.69 -1.06
CA THR A 172 4.73 -16.12 -1.27
C THR A 172 3.72 -16.34 -2.39
N LEU A 173 2.74 -15.47 -2.57
CA LEU A 173 1.82 -15.50 -3.72
C LEU A 173 2.52 -15.23 -5.05
N ALA A 174 3.59 -14.44 -5.05
CA ALA A 174 4.43 -14.20 -6.23
C ALA A 174 5.34 -15.39 -6.57
N GLY A 175 5.37 -16.42 -5.72
CA GLY A 175 6.19 -17.63 -5.90
C GLY A 175 7.61 -17.47 -5.36
N HIS A 176 7.85 -16.51 -4.51
CA HIS A 176 9.12 -16.28 -3.83
C HIS A 176 9.09 -16.78 -2.39
N THR A 177 10.26 -17.00 -1.81
CA THR A 177 10.36 -17.01 -0.35
C THR A 177 10.32 -15.55 0.15
N VAL A 178 9.88 -15.35 1.38
CA VAL A 178 9.76 -13.99 1.94
C VAL A 178 11.11 -13.30 2.01
N GLU A 179 12.15 -13.99 2.48
CA GLU A 179 13.50 -13.46 2.58
C GLU A 179 14.11 -13.10 1.20
N HIS A 180 13.68 -13.76 0.11
CA HIS A 180 14.10 -13.38 -1.23
C HIS A 180 13.64 -11.96 -1.58
N ASP A 181 12.35 -11.71 -1.45
CA ASP A 181 11.74 -10.43 -1.82
C ASP A 181 12.25 -9.28 -0.93
N LEU A 182 12.37 -9.54 0.38
CA LEU A 182 12.97 -8.59 1.30
C LEU A 182 14.43 -8.27 0.96
N THR A 183 15.23 -9.31 0.61
CA THR A 183 16.65 -9.13 0.26
C THR A 183 16.81 -8.35 -1.04
N VAL A 184 15.96 -8.60 -2.04
CA VAL A 184 15.94 -7.82 -3.30
C VAL A 184 15.70 -6.34 -3.02
N ALA A 185 14.73 -6.02 -2.16
CA ALA A 185 14.43 -4.65 -1.78
C ALA A 185 15.55 -4.03 -0.91
N ALA A 186 16.09 -4.77 0.06
CA ALA A 186 17.16 -4.31 0.94
C ALA A 186 18.45 -4.01 0.15
N ASN A 187 18.85 -4.87 -0.77
CA ASN A 187 20.03 -4.68 -1.62
C ASN A 187 19.93 -3.44 -2.52
N ALA A 188 18.72 -3.02 -2.83
CA ALA A 188 18.45 -1.78 -3.58
C ALA A 188 18.31 -0.54 -2.66
N ASN A 189 18.54 -0.66 -1.35
CA ASN A 189 18.23 0.34 -0.33
C ASN A 189 16.77 0.83 -0.38
N ALA A 190 15.87 -0.04 -0.79
CA ALA A 190 14.46 0.25 -1.02
C ALA A 190 13.50 -0.48 -0.06
N LEU A 191 13.97 -1.36 0.83
CA LEU A 191 13.12 -1.92 1.86
C LEU A 191 12.78 -0.84 2.89
N GLY A 192 11.54 -0.42 2.92
CA GLY A 192 11.08 0.68 3.76
C GLY A 192 10.16 0.26 4.88
N SER A 193 9.30 -0.73 4.66
CA SER A 193 8.33 -1.24 5.64
C SER A 193 8.00 -2.70 5.34
N ILE A 194 7.44 -3.39 6.31
CA ILE A 194 6.96 -4.77 6.19
C ILE A 194 5.55 -4.86 6.76
N ASP A 195 4.63 -5.44 5.99
CA ASP A 195 3.33 -5.90 6.45
C ASP A 195 3.44 -7.40 6.73
N ALA A 196 3.55 -7.72 8.04
CA ALA A 196 3.82 -9.07 8.48
C ALA A 196 2.52 -9.87 8.57
N ASN A 197 2.44 -10.91 7.76
CA ASN A 197 1.38 -11.90 7.79
C ASN A 197 1.89 -13.23 7.21
N THR A 198 1.00 -14.17 7.03
CA THR A 198 1.26 -15.42 6.32
C THR A 198 -0.01 -15.90 5.65
N GLY A 199 0.14 -16.75 4.64
CA GLY A 199 -0.95 -17.40 3.96
C GLY A 199 -0.69 -18.89 3.80
N ASP A 200 -1.68 -19.59 3.30
CA ASP A 200 -1.54 -20.98 2.89
C ASP A 200 -1.19 -21.04 1.41
N THR A 201 0.05 -21.39 1.10
CA THR A 201 0.56 -21.47 -0.28
C THR A 201 -0.18 -22.50 -1.13
N LEU A 202 -0.82 -23.51 -0.52
CA LEU A 202 -1.62 -24.51 -1.23
C LEU A 202 -2.97 -23.95 -1.68
N ILE A 203 -3.54 -23.02 -0.91
CA ILE A 203 -4.78 -22.34 -1.29
C ILE A 203 -4.53 -21.35 -2.44
N GLY A 204 -3.40 -20.66 -2.43
CA GLY A 204 -2.95 -19.80 -3.53
C GLY A 204 -3.66 -18.45 -3.63
N TRP A 205 -4.25 -17.97 -2.53
CA TRP A 205 -4.76 -16.61 -2.40
C TRP A 205 -4.29 -15.97 -1.08
N ASP A 206 -4.54 -14.69 -0.97
CA ASP A 206 -4.21 -13.90 0.21
C ASP A 206 -5.17 -14.23 1.37
N THR A 207 -4.63 -14.76 2.47
CA THR A 207 -5.42 -15.18 3.63
C THR A 207 -5.18 -14.33 4.86
N ASP A 208 -4.20 -13.42 4.84
CA ASP A 208 -3.89 -12.44 5.89
C ASP A 208 -3.89 -13.06 7.31
N GLN A 209 -3.17 -14.15 7.50
CA GLN A 209 -3.06 -14.79 8.81
C GLN A 209 -1.90 -14.17 9.60
N PHE A 210 -2.02 -14.12 10.92
CA PHE A 210 -0.88 -13.75 11.78
C PHE A 210 0.28 -14.73 11.58
N PRO A 211 1.52 -14.25 11.44
CA PRO A 211 2.68 -15.12 11.23
C PRO A 211 3.00 -15.92 12.50
N THR A 212 3.03 -17.23 12.36
CA THR A 212 3.29 -18.18 13.45
C THR A 212 4.50 -19.08 13.19
N ASP A 213 5.09 -19.03 11.99
CA ASP A 213 6.28 -19.78 11.64
C ASP A 213 7.55 -19.07 12.14
N ILE A 214 8.18 -19.64 13.15
CA ILE A 214 9.38 -19.07 13.77
C ILE A 214 10.59 -19.07 12.81
N TYR A 215 10.68 -20.02 11.89
CA TYR A 215 11.79 -20.04 10.92
C TYR A 215 11.65 -18.90 9.92
N MET A 216 10.47 -18.72 9.35
CA MET A 216 10.19 -17.62 8.42
C MET A 216 10.38 -16.26 9.11
N THR A 217 9.83 -16.08 10.30
CA THR A 217 9.96 -14.80 11.03
C THR A 217 11.41 -14.51 11.44
N THR A 218 12.20 -15.55 11.75
CA THR A 218 13.64 -15.39 11.99
C THR A 218 14.37 -14.90 10.73
N GLN A 219 14.09 -15.48 9.57
CA GLN A 219 14.70 -15.05 8.29
C GLN A 219 14.33 -13.59 7.95
N ILE A 220 13.07 -13.20 8.15
CA ILE A 220 12.63 -11.81 8.00
C ILE A 220 13.46 -10.88 8.88
N MET A 221 13.60 -11.21 10.17
CA MET A 221 14.35 -10.38 11.11
C MET A 221 15.84 -10.33 10.82
N LEU A 222 16.44 -11.40 10.27
CA LEU A 222 17.83 -11.38 9.84
C LEU A 222 18.05 -10.36 8.71
N VAL A 223 17.19 -10.32 7.69
CA VAL A 223 17.27 -9.31 6.62
C VAL A 223 17.15 -7.89 7.20
N VAL A 224 16.21 -7.66 8.11
CA VAL A 224 16.04 -6.35 8.77
C VAL A 224 17.28 -5.94 9.55
N LEU A 225 17.89 -6.87 10.29
CA LEU A 225 19.12 -6.60 11.08
C LEU A 225 20.32 -6.35 10.17
N GLU A 226 20.48 -7.12 9.11
CA GLU A 226 21.58 -6.97 8.14
C GLU A 226 21.54 -5.62 7.42
N MET A 227 20.34 -5.10 7.10
CA MET A 227 20.23 -3.77 6.51
C MET A 227 20.38 -2.61 7.51
N GLY A 228 20.52 -2.89 8.82
CA GLY A 228 20.66 -1.89 9.88
C GLY A 228 19.36 -1.40 10.49
N GLY A 229 18.24 -2.07 10.24
CA GLY A 229 16.91 -1.71 10.75
C GLY A 229 16.15 -0.70 9.88
N PHE A 230 14.95 -0.36 10.29
CA PHE A 230 14.14 0.67 9.65
C PHE A 230 14.52 2.07 10.13
N THR A 231 14.32 3.05 9.25
CA THR A 231 14.57 4.47 9.57
C THR A 231 13.25 5.24 9.70
N THR A 232 12.36 5.12 8.72
CA THR A 232 11.08 5.85 8.65
C THR A 232 9.87 4.92 8.55
N GLY A 233 10.08 3.68 8.21
CA GLY A 233 9.06 2.64 8.18
C GLY A 233 9.11 1.77 9.42
N GLY A 234 8.49 0.62 9.35
CA GLY A 234 8.44 -0.32 10.46
C GLY A 234 7.91 -1.67 10.04
N LEU A 235 7.67 -2.49 11.03
CA LEU A 235 6.99 -3.76 10.88
C LEU A 235 5.61 -3.64 11.53
N ASN A 236 4.57 -3.80 10.75
CA ASN A 236 3.19 -3.88 11.23
C ASN A 236 2.57 -5.23 10.83
N PHE A 237 1.42 -5.54 11.39
CA PHE A 237 0.66 -6.71 11.00
C PHE A 237 -0.48 -6.31 10.07
N ASP A 238 -0.46 -6.80 8.83
CA ASP A 238 -1.63 -6.83 7.97
C ASP A 238 -2.24 -8.23 8.06
N ALA A 239 -2.94 -8.47 9.16
CA ALA A 239 -3.46 -9.77 9.50
C ALA A 239 -4.87 -9.69 10.06
N LYS A 240 -5.67 -10.70 9.71
CA LYS A 240 -7.07 -10.80 10.14
C LYS A 240 -7.21 -11.72 11.33
N ARG A 241 -8.23 -11.48 12.13
CA ARG A 241 -8.66 -12.40 13.15
C ARG A 241 -9.00 -13.75 12.54
N ARG A 242 -8.74 -14.82 13.26
CA ARG A 242 -9.01 -16.20 12.81
C ARG A 242 -10.45 -16.42 12.35
N ARG A 243 -11.42 -15.68 12.93
CA ARG A 243 -12.84 -15.73 12.57
C ARG A 243 -13.41 -14.33 12.55
N GLU A 244 -14.46 -14.14 11.78
CA GLU A 244 -15.28 -12.95 11.88
C GLU A 244 -15.77 -12.77 13.32
N SER A 245 -15.51 -11.63 13.91
CA SER A 245 -15.89 -11.30 15.28
C SER A 245 -16.16 -9.83 15.44
N HIS A 246 -17.08 -9.50 16.33
CA HIS A 246 -17.38 -8.13 16.73
C HIS A 246 -16.66 -7.71 18.02
N GLU A 247 -16.02 -8.67 18.68
CA GLU A 247 -15.37 -8.43 19.96
C GLU A 247 -13.91 -7.97 19.76
N PRO A 248 -13.53 -6.77 20.22
CA PRO A 248 -12.15 -6.27 20.09
C PRO A 248 -11.10 -7.20 20.72
N ILE A 249 -11.48 -7.93 21.77
CA ILE A 249 -10.57 -8.87 22.45
C ILE A 249 -10.10 -10.02 21.54
N ASP A 250 -10.89 -10.39 20.54
CA ASP A 250 -10.52 -11.46 19.62
C ASP A 250 -9.31 -11.08 18.75
N LEU A 251 -9.11 -9.79 18.49
CA LEU A 251 -7.91 -9.30 17.83
C LEU A 251 -6.66 -9.48 18.70
N MET A 252 -6.82 -9.37 20.02
CA MET A 252 -5.73 -9.55 20.98
C MET A 252 -5.42 -11.03 21.22
N HIS A 253 -6.38 -11.91 20.97
CA HIS A 253 -6.19 -13.37 21.10
C HIS A 253 -5.62 -14.01 19.83
N ALA A 254 -5.74 -13.36 18.66
CA ALA A 254 -5.20 -13.85 17.40
C ALA A 254 -3.70 -13.65 17.33
#